data_63bab97e4088517e0b1156558ebc917a
#
_entry.id   63bab97e4088517e0b1156558ebc917a
#
_cell.length_a   1.000
_cell.length_b   1.000
_cell.length_c   1.000
_cell.angle_alpha   90.00
_cell.angle_beta   90.00
_cell.angle_gamma   90.00
#
_symmetry.space_group_name_H-M   'P 1'
#
loop_
_entity.id
_entity.type
_entity.pdbx_description
1 polymer ?
#
loop_
_entity_poly.entity_id
_entity_poly.type
_entity_poly.pdbx_seq_one_letter_code
_entity_poly.pdbx_strand_id
1 'polypeptide(L)'
;MTNQLSNESSPYLLQHAQNPVHWVAWSADVFERAKAEDKMVLISVGYSACHWCHVMERESFENEAIAALMNRWFICIKVDREERPDVDSVYMDATVALTGQGGWPMSVFIDHDARPFYAGTYIPPRPAHGLPSFPQVMTGISEAWRTGRGDIIAAADRIGTALGDHRAVPADDGGLALGCTAYEQLVGVRAPAPRLCDPGDPGLRFNALDGGRYGWGVR
;
A
#
# COMPACT_ATOMS: atom_id res chain seq x y z
N MET A 1 -18.20 11.72 -13.32
CA MET A 1 -17.08 12.14 -14.20
C MET A 1 -16.12 10.97 -14.29
N THR A 2 -15.58 10.68 -15.47
CA THR A 2 -14.53 9.66 -15.64
C THR A 2 -13.17 10.23 -15.27
N ASN A 3 -12.31 9.44 -14.63
CA ASN A 3 -10.91 9.80 -14.38
C ASN A 3 -10.01 9.41 -15.57
N GLN A 4 -8.69 9.59 -15.46
CA GLN A 4 -7.78 9.38 -16.60
C GLN A 4 -7.66 7.91 -17.05
N LEU A 5 -8.05 6.94 -16.19
CA LEU A 5 -8.03 5.52 -16.54
C LEU A 5 -9.00 5.13 -17.67
N SER A 6 -9.94 6.01 -18.02
CA SER A 6 -10.84 5.78 -19.17
C SER A 6 -10.12 5.67 -20.52
N ASN A 7 -8.85 6.09 -20.58
CA ASN A 7 -8.01 6.04 -21.79
C ASN A 7 -7.07 4.83 -21.83
N GLU A 8 -7.10 3.98 -20.79
CA GLU A 8 -6.23 2.83 -20.68
C GLU A 8 -6.77 1.60 -21.42
N SER A 9 -5.91 0.62 -21.67
CA SER A 9 -6.27 -0.65 -22.32
C SER A 9 -6.54 -1.79 -21.33
N SER A 10 -5.96 -1.71 -20.12
CA SER A 10 -6.13 -2.71 -19.08
C SER A 10 -7.60 -2.83 -18.65
N PRO A 11 -8.19 -4.02 -18.67
CA PRO A 11 -9.53 -4.24 -18.13
C PRO A 11 -9.63 -3.88 -16.64
N TYR A 12 -8.57 -4.09 -15.88
CA TYR A 12 -8.50 -3.74 -14.46
C TYR A 12 -8.50 -2.22 -14.25
N LEU A 13 -7.73 -1.47 -15.02
CA LEU A 13 -7.71 0.00 -14.93
C LEU A 13 -9.05 0.59 -15.36
N LEU A 14 -9.64 0.07 -16.42
CA LEU A 14 -10.96 0.49 -16.92
C LEU A 14 -12.09 0.27 -15.89
N GLN A 15 -12.03 -0.78 -15.07
CA GLN A 15 -12.98 -1.00 -13.97
C GLN A 15 -13.01 0.20 -13.01
N HIS A 16 -11.85 0.82 -12.76
CA HIS A 16 -11.71 1.96 -11.85
C HIS A 16 -11.95 3.33 -12.52
N ALA A 17 -12.24 3.38 -13.81
CA ALA A 17 -12.40 4.64 -14.56
C ALA A 17 -13.59 5.48 -14.09
N GLN A 18 -14.60 4.89 -13.45
CA GLN A 18 -15.77 5.57 -12.92
C GLN A 18 -15.67 5.95 -11.45
N ASN A 19 -14.59 5.55 -10.75
CA ASN A 19 -14.41 5.92 -9.36
C ASN A 19 -14.27 7.45 -9.20
N PRO A 20 -14.78 8.05 -8.11
CA PRO A 20 -14.59 9.47 -7.82
C PRO A 20 -13.14 9.83 -7.46
N VAL A 21 -12.26 8.86 -7.28
CA VAL A 21 -10.81 9.07 -7.12
C VAL A 21 -10.21 9.50 -8.47
N HIS A 22 -9.34 10.53 -8.43
CA HIS A 22 -8.63 11.02 -9.61
C HIS A 22 -7.45 10.11 -9.99
N TRP A 23 -7.77 8.84 -10.26
CA TRP A 23 -6.80 7.85 -10.65
C TRP A 23 -6.06 8.21 -11.93
N VAL A 24 -4.76 7.96 -11.93
CA VAL A 24 -3.89 7.99 -13.11
C VAL A 24 -3.16 6.65 -13.23
N ALA A 25 -2.76 6.27 -14.44
CA ALA A 25 -1.86 5.15 -14.66
C ALA A 25 -0.42 5.51 -14.26
N TRP A 26 0.42 4.50 -14.09
CA TRP A 26 1.85 4.69 -13.79
C TRP A 26 2.56 5.36 -14.96
N SER A 27 3.15 6.54 -14.73
CA SER A 27 3.96 7.26 -15.72
C SER A 27 4.98 8.18 -15.03
N ALA A 28 6.02 8.59 -15.74
CA ALA A 28 7.07 9.45 -15.21
C ALA A 28 6.56 10.85 -14.82
N ASP A 29 5.65 11.41 -15.60
CA ASP A 29 5.08 12.75 -15.39
C ASP A 29 4.23 12.86 -14.12
N VAL A 30 3.74 11.72 -13.59
CA VAL A 30 3.01 11.72 -12.31
C VAL A 30 3.91 12.17 -11.17
N PHE A 31 5.19 11.79 -11.17
CA PHE A 31 6.15 12.20 -10.14
C PHE A 31 6.54 13.67 -10.24
N GLU A 32 6.69 14.19 -11.46
CA GLU A 32 6.92 15.62 -11.68
C GLU A 32 5.71 16.44 -11.21
N ARG A 33 4.51 15.96 -11.48
CA ARG A 33 3.27 16.55 -10.98
C ARG A 33 3.20 16.50 -9.45
N ALA A 34 3.56 15.37 -8.82
CA ALA A 34 3.57 15.23 -7.37
C ALA A 34 4.53 16.23 -6.71
N LYS A 35 5.71 16.45 -7.30
CA LYS A 35 6.66 17.49 -6.87
C LYS A 35 6.07 18.90 -7.02
N ALA A 36 5.48 19.20 -8.15
CA ALA A 36 4.93 20.52 -8.44
C ALA A 36 3.73 20.88 -7.54
N GLU A 37 2.88 19.90 -7.20
CA GLU A 37 1.71 20.06 -6.33
C GLU A 37 2.05 19.87 -4.83
N ASP A 38 3.28 19.51 -4.49
CA ASP A 38 3.74 19.12 -3.14
C ASP A 38 2.87 18.05 -2.50
N LYS A 39 2.46 17.06 -3.28
CA LYS A 39 1.62 15.94 -2.85
C LYS A 39 2.41 14.64 -2.79
N MET A 40 2.15 13.84 -1.78
CA MET A 40 2.59 12.45 -1.74
C MET A 40 1.92 11.63 -2.85
N VAL A 41 2.46 10.46 -3.13
CA VAL A 41 1.86 9.53 -4.09
C VAL A 41 1.29 8.32 -3.35
N LEU A 42 0.08 7.93 -3.69
CA LEU A 42 -0.56 6.69 -3.26
C LEU A 42 -0.64 5.74 -4.46
N ILE A 43 0.04 4.62 -4.36
CA ILE A 43 -0.02 3.54 -5.36
C ILE A 43 -1.01 2.49 -4.86
N SER A 44 -1.97 2.12 -5.71
CA SER A 44 -2.85 0.98 -5.48
C SER A 44 -2.65 -0.05 -6.58
N VAL A 45 -2.13 -1.22 -6.20
CA VAL A 45 -1.83 -2.33 -7.12
C VAL A 45 -2.84 -3.45 -6.93
N GLY A 46 -3.25 -4.05 -8.03
CA GLY A 46 -4.15 -5.19 -8.05
C GLY A 46 -4.25 -5.81 -9.44
N TYR A 47 -5.30 -6.57 -9.68
CA TYR A 47 -5.59 -7.24 -10.97
C TYR A 47 -7.08 -7.58 -11.08
N SER A 48 -7.56 -7.85 -12.29
CA SER A 48 -9.00 -7.97 -12.59
C SER A 48 -9.71 -9.08 -11.82
N ALA A 49 -9.08 -10.21 -11.55
CA ALA A 49 -9.67 -11.33 -10.80
C ALA A 49 -9.48 -11.25 -9.27
N CYS A 50 -8.94 -10.14 -8.76
CA CYS A 50 -8.64 -9.96 -7.35
C CYS A 50 -9.89 -9.65 -6.53
N HIS A 51 -10.39 -10.62 -5.76
CA HIS A 51 -11.60 -10.45 -4.94
C HIS A 51 -11.51 -9.27 -3.97
N TRP A 52 -10.44 -9.18 -3.18
CA TRP A 52 -10.26 -8.13 -2.19
C TRP A 52 -10.00 -6.75 -2.80
N CYS A 53 -9.51 -6.69 -4.05
CA CYS A 53 -9.40 -5.44 -4.80
C CYS A 53 -10.80 -4.87 -5.09
N HIS A 54 -11.74 -5.72 -5.52
CA HIS A 54 -13.14 -5.33 -5.73
C HIS A 54 -13.86 -4.95 -4.41
N VAL A 55 -13.53 -5.62 -3.31
CA VAL A 55 -14.05 -5.23 -1.99
C VAL A 55 -13.57 -3.83 -1.63
N MET A 56 -12.27 -3.55 -1.74
CA MET A 56 -11.71 -2.25 -1.42
C MET A 56 -12.22 -1.15 -2.36
N GLU A 57 -12.47 -1.48 -3.63
CA GLU A 57 -13.09 -0.56 -4.58
C GLU A 57 -14.46 -0.09 -4.10
N ARG A 58 -15.38 -1.03 -3.86
CA ARG A 58 -16.75 -0.73 -3.42
C ARG A 58 -16.80 -0.01 -2.08
N GLU A 59 -15.93 -0.39 -1.15
CA GLU A 59 -15.97 0.14 0.22
C GLU A 59 -15.25 1.48 0.36
N SER A 60 -14.19 1.72 -0.43
CA SER A 60 -13.31 2.89 -0.27
C SER A 60 -13.23 3.75 -1.52
N PHE A 61 -12.97 3.18 -2.70
CA PHE A 61 -12.69 3.97 -3.90
C PHE A 61 -13.95 4.55 -4.56
N GLU A 62 -15.10 3.91 -4.39
CA GLU A 62 -16.41 4.42 -4.82
C GLU A 62 -17.03 5.40 -3.81
N ASN A 63 -16.48 5.46 -2.59
CA ASN A 63 -16.98 6.35 -1.55
C ASN A 63 -16.45 7.78 -1.77
N GLU A 64 -17.36 8.71 -2.06
CA GLU A 64 -17.01 10.10 -2.37
C GLU A 64 -16.25 10.82 -1.24
N ALA A 65 -16.58 10.55 0.03
CA ALA A 65 -15.90 11.17 1.15
C ALA A 65 -14.44 10.67 1.29
N ILE A 66 -14.21 9.37 1.09
CA ILE A 66 -12.87 8.77 1.09
C ILE A 66 -12.09 9.25 -0.14
N ALA A 67 -12.72 9.24 -1.31
CA ALA A 67 -12.12 9.74 -2.55
C ALA A 67 -11.71 11.22 -2.44
N ALA A 68 -12.51 12.05 -1.78
CA ALA A 68 -12.16 13.45 -1.54
C ALA A 68 -10.89 13.61 -0.71
N LEU A 69 -10.67 12.77 0.31
CA LEU A 69 -9.42 12.74 1.08
C LEU A 69 -8.24 12.29 0.23
N MET A 70 -8.42 11.22 -0.56
CA MET A 70 -7.41 10.72 -1.49
C MET A 70 -6.97 11.82 -2.48
N ASN A 71 -7.92 12.45 -3.14
CA ASN A 71 -7.68 13.50 -4.13
C ASN A 71 -7.03 14.75 -3.53
N ARG A 72 -7.35 15.05 -2.28
CA ARG A 72 -6.81 16.22 -1.58
C ARG A 72 -5.33 16.08 -1.28
N TRP A 73 -4.90 14.91 -0.79
CA TRP A 73 -3.58 14.75 -0.20
C TRP A 73 -2.59 13.98 -1.08
N PHE A 74 -3.09 13.23 -2.05
CA PHE A 74 -2.25 12.35 -2.85
C PHE A 74 -2.47 12.54 -4.35
N ILE A 75 -1.44 12.24 -5.11
CA ILE A 75 -1.59 11.81 -6.50
C ILE A 75 -1.81 10.29 -6.44
N CYS A 76 -2.97 9.85 -6.94
CA CYS A 76 -3.40 8.45 -6.82
C CYS A 76 -3.08 7.68 -8.08
N ILE A 77 -2.13 6.75 -8.01
CA ILE A 77 -1.74 5.86 -9.12
C ILE A 77 -2.47 4.52 -8.96
N LYS A 78 -3.08 4.05 -10.05
CA LYS A 78 -3.61 2.69 -10.15
C LYS A 78 -2.70 1.86 -11.03
N VAL A 79 -2.34 0.66 -10.57
CA VAL A 79 -1.44 -0.25 -11.28
C VAL A 79 -2.10 -1.60 -11.47
N ASP A 80 -2.14 -2.07 -12.71
CA ASP A 80 -2.42 -3.46 -13.02
C ASP A 80 -1.12 -4.26 -12.97
N ARG A 81 -1.02 -5.21 -12.03
CA ARG A 81 0.16 -6.05 -11.88
C ARG A 81 0.42 -6.95 -13.09
N GLU A 82 -0.61 -7.23 -13.88
CA GLU A 82 -0.48 -8.07 -15.08
C GLU A 82 0.18 -7.30 -16.22
N GLU A 83 -0.02 -5.97 -16.31
CA GLU A 83 0.66 -5.11 -17.27
C GLU A 83 2.00 -4.58 -16.73
N ARG A 84 2.11 -4.34 -15.42
CA ARG A 84 3.30 -3.76 -14.77
C ARG A 84 3.83 -4.63 -13.64
N PRO A 85 4.26 -5.88 -13.96
CA PRO A 85 4.85 -6.78 -12.97
C PRO A 85 6.18 -6.25 -12.39
N ASP A 86 6.87 -5.38 -13.11
CA ASP A 86 8.06 -4.66 -12.66
C ASP A 86 7.76 -3.74 -11.46
N VAL A 87 6.70 -2.95 -11.55
CA VAL A 87 6.23 -2.06 -10.47
C VAL A 87 5.69 -2.88 -9.30
N ASP A 88 4.87 -3.90 -9.59
CA ASP A 88 4.31 -4.80 -8.58
C ASP A 88 5.39 -5.45 -7.73
N SER A 89 6.42 -6.01 -8.37
CA SER A 89 7.50 -6.71 -7.66
C SER A 89 8.26 -5.81 -6.70
N VAL A 90 8.64 -4.60 -7.14
CA VAL A 90 9.38 -3.65 -6.31
C VAL A 90 8.58 -3.23 -5.06
N TYR A 91 7.30 -2.89 -5.24
CA TYR A 91 6.48 -2.45 -4.11
C TYR A 91 5.93 -3.61 -3.27
N MET A 92 5.87 -4.82 -3.82
CA MET A 92 5.60 -6.02 -3.03
C MET A 92 6.74 -6.31 -2.05
N ASP A 93 7.99 -6.22 -2.50
CA ASP A 93 9.17 -6.37 -1.63
C ASP A 93 9.15 -5.30 -0.52
N ALA A 94 8.84 -4.05 -0.86
CA ALA A 94 8.66 -2.98 0.11
C ALA A 94 7.52 -3.27 1.10
N THR A 95 6.39 -3.76 0.61
CA THR A 95 5.23 -4.10 1.45
C THR A 95 5.57 -5.21 2.43
N VAL A 96 6.23 -6.26 1.97
CA VAL A 96 6.68 -7.37 2.83
C VAL A 96 7.70 -6.88 3.87
N ALA A 97 8.66 -6.04 3.47
CA ALA A 97 9.65 -5.48 4.40
C ALA A 97 9.00 -4.60 5.48
N LEU A 98 7.96 -3.83 5.14
CA LEU A 98 7.28 -2.92 6.05
C LEU A 98 6.25 -3.61 6.95
N THR A 99 5.56 -4.66 6.47
CA THR A 99 4.39 -5.23 7.14
C THR A 99 4.58 -6.69 7.57
N GLY A 100 5.64 -7.34 7.11
CA GLY A 100 5.88 -8.78 7.30
C GLY A 100 5.02 -9.68 6.40
N GLN A 101 4.15 -9.11 5.57
CA GLN A 101 3.28 -9.88 4.66
C GLN A 101 3.00 -9.12 3.37
N GLY A 102 2.77 -9.85 2.28
CA GLY A 102 2.38 -9.30 0.99
C GLY A 102 0.99 -9.75 0.57
N GLY A 103 0.46 -9.14 -0.48
CA GLY A 103 -0.83 -9.51 -1.06
C GLY A 103 -1.52 -8.34 -1.78
N TRP A 104 -2.62 -8.64 -2.43
CA TRP A 104 -3.44 -7.67 -3.14
C TRP A 104 -4.86 -7.59 -2.54
N PRO A 105 -5.48 -6.38 -2.52
CA PRO A 105 -4.92 -5.12 -3.01
C PRO A 105 -3.69 -4.70 -2.22
N MET A 106 -2.73 -4.07 -2.88
CA MET A 106 -1.57 -3.49 -2.24
C MET A 106 -1.67 -1.97 -2.31
N SER A 107 -1.55 -1.30 -1.16
CA SER A 107 -1.58 0.16 -1.04
C SER A 107 -0.24 0.64 -0.49
N VAL A 108 0.50 1.42 -1.28
CA VAL A 108 1.83 1.92 -0.91
C VAL A 108 1.85 3.43 -0.99
N PHE A 109 2.33 4.06 0.08
CA PHE A 109 2.52 5.51 0.14
C PHE A 109 4.00 5.79 -0.07
N ILE A 110 4.29 6.63 -1.03
CA ILE A 110 5.64 6.95 -1.49
C ILE A 110 5.85 8.46 -1.54
N ASP A 111 7.10 8.86 -1.47
CA ASP A 111 7.50 10.25 -1.66
C ASP A 111 7.65 10.61 -3.16
N HIS A 112 8.11 11.83 -3.41
CA HIS A 112 8.31 12.36 -4.75
C HIS A 112 9.42 11.65 -5.56
N ASP A 113 10.29 10.91 -4.89
CA ASP A 113 11.38 10.16 -5.50
C ASP A 113 11.07 8.64 -5.57
N ALA A 114 9.76 8.30 -5.52
CA ALA A 114 9.24 6.94 -5.60
C ALA A 114 9.69 6.01 -4.46
N ARG A 115 10.15 6.57 -3.30
CA ARG A 115 10.63 5.80 -2.17
C ARG A 115 9.46 5.50 -1.21
N PRO A 116 9.21 4.21 -0.89
CA PRO A 116 8.11 3.83 -0.01
C PRO A 116 8.43 4.17 1.45
N PHE A 117 7.43 4.67 2.19
CA PHE A 117 7.52 4.94 3.62
C PHE A 117 6.38 4.32 4.43
N TYR A 118 5.31 3.92 3.79
CA TYR A 118 4.20 3.19 4.40
C TYR A 118 3.57 2.24 3.37
N ALA A 119 3.15 1.07 3.82
CA ALA A 119 2.46 0.11 2.98
C ALA A 119 1.40 -0.67 3.77
N GLY A 120 0.46 -1.25 3.04
CA GLY A 120 -0.54 -2.16 3.56
C GLY A 120 -1.20 -2.92 2.41
N THR A 121 -1.87 -3.99 2.76
CA THR A 121 -2.73 -4.72 1.82
C THR A 121 -4.15 -4.14 1.86
N TYR A 122 -5.17 -4.92 2.11
CA TYR A 122 -6.52 -4.40 2.30
C TYR A 122 -6.59 -3.55 3.59
N ILE A 123 -7.12 -2.32 3.47
CA ILE A 123 -7.37 -1.41 4.60
C ILE A 123 -8.87 -1.12 4.65
N PRO A 124 -9.56 -1.42 5.77
CA PRO A 124 -11.00 -1.27 5.87
C PRO A 124 -11.45 0.20 5.86
N PRO A 125 -12.68 0.52 5.41
CA PRO A 125 -13.20 1.90 5.40
C PRO A 125 -13.54 2.42 6.80
N ARG A 126 -13.70 1.51 7.77
CA ARG A 126 -13.93 1.80 9.20
C ARG A 126 -12.99 0.94 10.04
N PRO A 127 -12.62 1.38 11.28
CA PRO A 127 -11.78 0.57 12.14
C PRO A 127 -12.38 -0.82 12.34
N ALA A 128 -11.61 -1.87 12.05
CA ALA A 128 -12.05 -3.26 12.17
C ALA A 128 -10.87 -4.18 12.51
N HIS A 129 -11.12 -5.20 13.29
CA HIS A 129 -10.12 -6.23 13.63
C HIS A 129 -8.80 -5.69 14.20
N GLY A 130 -8.86 -4.57 14.93
CA GLY A 130 -7.67 -3.90 15.47
C GLY A 130 -6.88 -3.07 14.46
N LEU A 131 -7.35 -3.00 13.20
CA LEU A 131 -6.75 -2.16 12.16
C LEU A 131 -7.42 -0.77 12.12
N PRO A 132 -6.64 0.31 11.86
CA PRO A 132 -7.19 1.62 11.60
C PRO A 132 -7.97 1.62 10.27
N SER A 133 -8.90 2.57 10.13
CA SER A 133 -9.59 2.77 8.86
C SER A 133 -8.68 3.44 7.82
N PHE A 134 -9.00 3.24 6.55
CA PHE A 134 -8.29 3.90 5.45
C PHE A 134 -8.27 5.44 5.58
N PRO A 135 -9.38 6.12 5.93
CA PRO A 135 -9.35 7.54 6.26
C PRO A 135 -8.39 7.91 7.40
N GLN A 136 -8.33 7.10 8.49
CA GLN A 136 -7.40 7.37 9.59
C GLN A 136 -5.94 7.24 9.17
N VAL A 137 -5.61 6.21 8.39
CA VAL A 137 -4.26 6.03 7.81
C VAL A 137 -3.87 7.25 6.97
N MET A 138 -4.73 7.64 6.02
CA MET A 138 -4.46 8.79 5.16
C MET A 138 -4.31 10.10 5.93
N THR A 139 -5.14 10.32 6.93
CA THR A 139 -5.08 11.52 7.79
C THR A 139 -3.77 11.55 8.57
N GLY A 140 -3.39 10.44 9.21
CA GLY A 140 -2.13 10.32 9.94
C GLY A 140 -0.91 10.56 9.05
N ILE A 141 -0.89 9.97 7.86
CA ILE A 141 0.17 10.18 6.87
C ILE A 141 0.24 11.65 6.42
N SER A 142 -0.91 12.26 6.11
CA SER A 142 -0.96 13.68 5.69
C SER A 142 -0.50 14.61 6.80
N GLU A 143 -0.83 14.33 8.05
CA GLU A 143 -0.39 15.12 9.18
C GLU A 143 1.13 14.95 9.42
N ALA A 144 1.63 13.74 9.40
CA ALA A 144 3.06 13.44 9.52
C ALA A 144 3.87 14.11 8.40
N TRP A 145 3.38 14.10 7.16
CA TRP A 145 4.01 14.81 6.04
C TRP A 145 4.11 16.31 6.28
N ARG A 146 3.06 16.91 6.86
CA ARG A 146 3.02 18.34 7.15
C ARG A 146 3.88 18.76 8.32
N THR A 147 4.01 17.91 9.36
CA THR A 147 4.67 18.27 10.64
C THR A 147 6.05 17.65 10.83
N GLY A 148 6.34 16.53 10.17
CA GLY A 148 7.56 15.73 10.36
C GLY A 148 8.11 15.18 9.05
N ARG A 149 8.04 15.93 7.94
CA ARG A 149 8.48 15.48 6.61
C ARG A 149 9.91 14.90 6.61
N GLY A 150 10.82 15.50 7.39
CA GLY A 150 12.18 15.01 7.49
C GLY A 150 12.29 13.58 7.98
N ASP A 151 11.43 13.18 8.93
CA ASP A 151 11.41 11.82 9.48
C ASP A 151 10.85 10.82 8.45
N ILE A 152 9.83 11.24 7.67
CA ILE A 152 9.28 10.42 6.58
C ILE A 152 10.35 10.17 5.51
N ILE A 153 11.04 11.23 5.06
CA ILE A 153 12.11 11.11 4.05
C ILE A 153 13.23 10.22 4.57
N ALA A 154 13.66 10.38 5.82
CA ALA A 154 14.67 9.53 6.42
C ALA A 154 14.21 8.06 6.54
N ALA A 155 12.94 7.81 6.81
CA ALA A 155 12.37 6.46 6.79
C ALA A 155 12.35 5.86 5.38
N ALA A 156 11.93 6.65 4.38
CA ALA A 156 11.92 6.25 2.98
C ALA A 156 13.34 5.92 2.47
N ASP A 157 14.34 6.71 2.84
CA ASP A 157 15.75 6.44 2.50
C ASP A 157 16.25 5.12 3.09
N ARG A 158 15.96 4.84 4.35
CA ARG A 158 16.35 3.58 5.00
C ARG A 158 15.73 2.37 4.31
N ILE A 159 14.43 2.46 3.96
CA ILE A 159 13.71 1.39 3.27
C ILE A 159 14.28 1.21 1.86
N GLY A 160 14.46 2.31 1.12
CA GLY A 160 15.04 2.27 -0.23
C GLY A 160 16.44 1.65 -0.26
N THR A 161 17.28 1.98 0.70
CA THR A 161 18.63 1.38 0.86
C THR A 161 18.51 -0.12 1.14
N ALA A 162 17.70 -0.52 2.11
CA ALA A 162 17.50 -1.92 2.46
C ALA A 162 16.97 -2.76 1.27
N LEU A 163 16.03 -2.22 0.48
CA LEU A 163 15.53 -2.90 -0.72
C LEU A 163 16.58 -2.98 -1.84
N GLY A 164 17.45 -1.96 -1.97
CA GLY A 164 18.58 -1.97 -2.89
C GLY A 164 19.61 -3.04 -2.52
N ASP A 165 19.92 -3.17 -1.23
CA ASP A 165 20.87 -4.14 -0.70
C ASP A 165 20.35 -5.58 -0.79
N HIS A 166 19.05 -5.83 -0.67
CA HIS A 166 18.46 -7.17 -0.83
C HIS A 166 18.59 -7.76 -2.24
N ARG A 167 18.81 -6.94 -3.25
CA ARG A 167 19.18 -7.43 -4.60
C ARG A 167 20.62 -7.94 -4.68
N ALA A 168 21.44 -7.71 -3.64
CA ALA A 168 22.86 -8.04 -3.60
C ALA A 168 23.25 -9.08 -2.54
N VAL A 169 22.34 -9.57 -1.67
CA VAL A 169 22.68 -10.46 -0.55
C VAL A 169 21.98 -11.81 -0.66
N PRO A 170 22.74 -12.94 -0.58
CA PRO A 170 22.15 -14.26 -0.35
C PRO A 170 21.46 -14.33 1.01
N ALA A 171 20.35 -15.03 1.07
CA ALA A 171 19.57 -15.22 2.28
C ALA A 171 20.42 -15.68 3.47
N ASP A 172 20.56 -14.82 4.48
CA ASP A 172 21.02 -15.21 5.80
C ASP A 172 20.06 -14.60 6.85
N ASP A 173 19.77 -15.37 7.90
CA ASP A 173 18.60 -15.34 8.78
C ASP A 173 18.36 -14.09 9.65
N GLY A 174 18.66 -12.91 9.18
CA GLY A 174 18.39 -11.65 9.88
C GLY A 174 17.10 -10.97 9.45
N GLY A 175 15.95 -11.45 9.90
CA GLY A 175 14.67 -10.77 9.70
C GLY A 175 14.71 -9.33 10.22
N LEU A 176 14.51 -8.34 9.33
CA LEU A 176 14.41 -6.93 9.67
C LEU A 176 13.15 -6.67 10.50
N ALA A 177 13.31 -6.59 11.82
CA ALA A 177 12.29 -6.17 12.77
C ALA A 177 12.01 -4.65 12.70
N LEU A 178 11.85 -4.10 11.49
CA LEU A 178 11.61 -2.67 11.26
C LEU A 178 10.12 -2.30 11.14
N GLY A 179 9.24 -3.27 10.95
CA GLY A 179 7.85 -3.00 10.57
C GLY A 179 6.98 -2.39 11.66
N CYS A 180 7.11 -2.82 12.93
CA CYS A 180 6.16 -2.42 13.98
C CYS A 180 6.46 -1.03 14.56
N THR A 181 7.72 -0.67 14.76
CA THR A 181 8.10 0.63 15.37
C THR A 181 7.91 1.82 14.43
N ALA A 182 8.13 1.65 13.14
CA ALA A 182 7.88 2.70 12.16
C ALA A 182 6.38 2.99 11.98
N TYR A 183 5.55 1.96 12.06
CA TYR A 183 4.09 2.07 12.02
C TYR A 183 3.54 2.89 13.21
N GLU A 184 3.98 2.57 14.44
CA GLU A 184 3.54 3.25 15.66
C GLU A 184 3.96 4.71 15.72
N GLN A 185 5.14 5.04 15.19
CA GLN A 185 5.65 6.41 15.14
C GLN A 185 4.94 7.29 14.09
N LEU A 186 4.56 6.72 12.95
CA LEU A 186 3.94 7.46 11.85
C LEU A 186 2.44 7.71 12.08
N VAL A 187 1.74 6.77 12.66
CA VAL A 187 0.25 6.84 12.77
C VAL A 187 -0.20 7.35 14.14
N GLY A 188 0.70 7.45 15.13
CA GLY A 188 0.36 7.91 16.49
C GLY A 188 -0.65 7.01 17.21
N VAL A 189 -1.03 5.92 16.60
CA VAL A 189 -1.90 4.89 17.16
C VAL A 189 -1.01 3.74 17.57
N ARG A 190 -0.89 3.53 18.89
CA ARG A 190 -0.31 2.29 19.39
C ARG A 190 -1.17 1.16 18.86
N ALA A 191 -0.66 0.44 17.87
CA ALA A 191 -1.30 -0.80 17.46
C ALA A 191 -1.46 -1.65 18.74
N PRO A 192 -2.65 -2.18 19.07
CA PRO A 192 -2.73 -3.24 20.05
C PRO A 192 -1.72 -4.28 19.58
N ALA A 193 -0.76 -4.64 20.43
CA ALA A 193 0.34 -5.53 20.08
C ALA A 193 -0.21 -6.63 19.18
N PRO A 194 0.10 -6.65 17.89
CA PRO A 194 -0.51 -7.64 17.03
C PRO A 194 0.08 -8.97 17.45
N ARG A 195 -0.78 -9.90 17.81
CA ARG A 195 -0.41 -11.31 17.93
C ARG A 195 0.19 -11.86 16.63
N LEU A 196 0.22 -11.03 15.60
CA LEU A 196 0.81 -11.25 14.27
C LEU A 196 2.35 -11.06 14.22
N CYS A 197 2.97 -10.46 15.23
CA CYS A 197 4.43 -10.29 15.32
C CYS A 197 5.08 -11.20 16.36
N ASP A 198 4.38 -12.16 16.92
CA ASP A 198 4.97 -13.17 17.80
C ASP A 198 5.39 -14.39 16.97
N PRO A 199 6.70 -14.61 16.75
CA PRO A 199 7.19 -15.79 16.03
C PRO A 199 6.87 -17.11 16.75
N GLY A 200 6.29 -17.06 17.95
CA GLY A 200 5.90 -18.20 18.76
C GLY A 200 4.39 -18.52 18.77
N ASP A 201 3.53 -17.78 18.10
CA ASP A 201 2.10 -18.08 18.06
C ASP A 201 1.78 -19.16 17.00
N PRO A 202 1.42 -20.41 17.41
CA PRO A 202 1.10 -21.48 16.48
C PRO A 202 -0.30 -21.36 15.83
N GLY A 203 -1.06 -20.28 16.08
CA GLY A 203 -2.48 -20.18 15.76
C GLY A 203 -2.83 -19.73 14.33
N LEU A 204 -1.91 -19.15 13.58
CA LEU A 204 -2.17 -18.65 12.22
C LEU A 204 -1.06 -19.10 11.27
N ARG A 205 -1.23 -20.25 10.68
CA ARG A 205 -0.41 -20.68 9.53
C ARG A 205 -1.18 -20.48 8.24
N PHE A 206 -0.56 -19.77 7.31
CA PHE A 206 -0.97 -19.73 5.93
C PHE A 206 -0.59 -21.07 5.29
N ASN A 207 -1.57 -21.92 5.05
CA ASN A 207 -1.32 -23.23 4.42
C ASN A 207 -1.66 -23.15 2.93
N ALA A 208 -0.72 -23.58 2.10
CA ALA A 208 -1.01 -23.93 0.72
C ALA A 208 -1.94 -25.16 0.75
N LEU A 209 -3.14 -25.01 0.23
CA LEU A 209 -4.03 -26.11 -0.05
C LEU A 209 -3.63 -26.72 -1.40
N ASP A 210 -3.60 -28.04 -1.48
CA ASP A 210 -3.31 -28.77 -2.73
C ASP A 210 -4.15 -28.22 -3.89
N GLY A 211 -3.48 -27.91 -5.02
CA GLY A 211 -4.12 -27.39 -6.23
C GLY A 211 -4.09 -25.87 -6.40
N GLY A 212 -3.15 -25.14 -5.77
CA GLY A 212 -2.92 -23.71 -6.06
C GLY A 212 -3.97 -22.77 -5.46
N ARG A 213 -4.74 -23.20 -4.47
CA ARG A 213 -5.67 -22.36 -3.69
C ARG A 213 -5.07 -22.03 -2.33
N TYR A 214 -5.12 -20.76 -1.98
CA TYR A 214 -4.69 -20.26 -0.66
C TYR A 214 -5.93 -19.92 0.18
N GLY A 215 -5.96 -20.37 1.43
CA GLY A 215 -7.06 -20.10 2.34
C GLY A 215 -6.61 -20.01 3.80
N TRP A 216 -7.33 -19.22 4.60
CA TRP A 216 -7.15 -19.13 6.04
C TRP A 216 -7.89 -20.30 6.72
N GLY A 217 -7.18 -21.11 7.44
CA GLY A 217 -7.76 -22.14 8.29
C GLY A 217 -7.51 -21.83 9.76
N VAL A 218 -8.58 -21.76 10.55
CA VAL A 218 -8.56 -21.80 12.02
C VAL A 218 -8.70 -23.25 12.41
N ARG A 219 -7.82 -23.75 13.28
CA ARG A 219 -8.07 -24.99 14.03
C ARG A 219 -8.62 -24.66 15.40
#